data_acefdca2d0e788e1ac43ddd063998bc0
#
_entry.id   acefdca2d0e788e1ac43ddd063998bc0
#
_cell.length_a   1.000
_cell.length_b   1.000
_cell.length_c   1.000
_cell.angle_alpha   90.00
_cell.angle_beta   90.00
_cell.angle_gamma   90.00
#
_symmetry.space_group_name_H-M   'P 1'
#
loop_
_entity.id
_entity.type
_entity.pdbx_description
1 polymer ?
#
loop_
_entity_poly.entity_id
_entity_poly.type
_entity_poly.pdbx_seq_one_letter_code
_entity_poly.pdbx_strand_id
1 'polypeptide(L)'
;MGQTDLTPPLGFDGGRAEADAPAAGHFAEQSVRPCDLLLRARCQALVPLRSALGLRRAAATLRHYLRGTGAAHRVDADGLLTLPAVRSAAEAQLERWRAEALERWRDGPRTAAAYPADSGRREVRLSPRPGGVDWWLALRAFEYRLTGTVRVAADGTTSADYRFAVCTCWDAGRFARLHDVGLAKGFTVTGEAFGHA
;
A
#
# COMPACT_ATOMS: atom_id res chain seq x y z
N MET A 1 33.99 -14.79 -30.53
CA MET A 1 33.49 -13.42 -30.29
C MET A 1 32.00 -13.45 -30.57
N GLY A 2 31.20 -13.76 -29.56
CA GLY A 2 29.76 -13.83 -29.64
C GLY A 2 29.18 -12.71 -28.77
N GLN A 3 28.56 -11.75 -29.43
CA GLN A 3 27.90 -10.60 -28.85
C GLN A 3 26.56 -11.11 -28.29
N THR A 4 26.44 -11.14 -26.96
CA THR A 4 25.17 -11.42 -26.28
C THR A 4 24.30 -10.18 -26.38
N ASP A 5 23.31 -10.21 -27.26
CA ASP A 5 22.22 -9.24 -27.35
C ASP A 5 21.47 -9.23 -26.02
N LEU A 6 21.70 -8.21 -25.24
CA LEU A 6 20.89 -7.87 -24.08
C LEU A 6 19.62 -7.18 -24.60
N THR A 7 18.58 -7.97 -24.83
CA THR A 7 17.24 -7.46 -25.05
C THR A 7 16.86 -6.62 -23.81
N PRO A 8 16.48 -5.33 -23.98
CA PRO A 8 16.07 -4.51 -22.86
C PRO A 8 14.79 -5.10 -22.23
N PRO A 9 14.61 -4.98 -20.91
CA PRO A 9 13.40 -5.48 -20.26
C PRO A 9 12.19 -4.81 -20.88
N LEU A 10 11.20 -5.63 -21.21
CA LEU A 10 9.88 -5.26 -21.69
C LEU A 10 9.41 -4.01 -20.96
N GLY A 11 9.20 -2.93 -21.71
CA GLY A 11 8.66 -1.69 -21.21
C GLY A 11 7.40 -1.99 -20.40
N PHE A 12 7.41 -1.59 -19.16
CA PHE A 12 6.21 -1.49 -18.37
C PHE A 12 5.34 -0.45 -19.07
N ASP A 13 4.44 -0.92 -19.92
CA ASP A 13 3.28 -0.15 -20.31
C ASP A 13 2.64 0.32 -18.99
N GLY A 14 2.77 1.60 -18.74
CA GLY A 14 2.07 2.29 -17.68
C GLY A 14 0.58 2.27 -17.97
N GLY A 15 0.03 1.07 -18.11
CA GLY A 15 -1.39 0.83 -18.05
C GLY A 15 -1.85 1.54 -16.78
N ARG A 16 -2.46 2.70 -16.95
CA ARG A 16 -3.29 3.34 -15.94
C ARG A 16 -4.09 2.21 -15.31
N ALA A 17 -3.63 1.75 -14.15
CA ALA A 17 -4.53 1.21 -13.19
C ALA A 17 -5.45 2.38 -12.85
N GLU A 18 -6.43 2.58 -13.71
CA GLU A 18 -7.66 3.26 -13.38
C GLU A 18 -8.18 2.43 -12.22
N ALA A 19 -7.72 2.79 -11.02
CA ALA A 19 -8.27 2.29 -9.81
C ALA A 19 -9.75 2.56 -9.97
N ASP A 20 -10.57 1.50 -10.01
CA ASP A 20 -11.94 1.58 -9.56
C ASP A 20 -11.84 2.17 -8.16
N ALA A 21 -11.85 3.49 -8.11
CA ALA A 21 -11.99 4.22 -6.86
C ALA A 21 -13.31 3.72 -6.31
N PRO A 22 -13.32 3.06 -5.12
CA PRO A 22 -14.57 2.74 -4.48
C PRO A 22 -15.35 4.04 -4.47
N ALA A 23 -16.60 3.99 -4.90
CA ALA A 23 -17.47 5.12 -5.14
C ALA A 23 -17.20 6.19 -4.10
N ALA A 24 -16.54 7.28 -4.52
CA ALA A 24 -16.27 8.40 -3.64
C ALA A 24 -17.63 8.83 -3.13
N GLY A 25 -17.94 8.53 -1.86
CA GLY A 25 -19.20 8.93 -1.25
C GLY A 25 -19.41 10.41 -1.55
N HIS A 26 -20.61 10.78 -1.70
CA HIS A 26 -21.17 12.07 -2.13
C HIS A 26 -20.45 13.29 -1.54
N PHE A 27 -19.33 13.71 -2.19
CA PHE A 27 -18.53 14.83 -1.74
C PHE A 27 -19.32 16.14 -1.85
N ALA A 28 -19.43 16.87 -0.74
CA ALA A 28 -20.09 18.18 -0.65
C ALA A 28 -21.57 18.21 -1.07
N GLU A 29 -22.26 17.09 -0.98
CA GLU A 29 -23.69 17.01 -1.31
C GLU A 29 -24.62 17.42 -0.17
N GLN A 30 -24.08 17.56 1.03
CA GLN A 30 -24.85 17.91 2.23
C GLN A 30 -24.53 19.33 2.70
N SER A 31 -25.53 20.01 3.22
CA SER A 31 -25.36 21.35 3.80
C SER A 31 -24.53 21.31 5.08
N VAL A 32 -23.66 22.28 5.23
CA VAL A 32 -22.82 22.46 6.42
C VAL A 32 -23.67 22.92 7.60
N ARG A 33 -23.48 22.29 8.76
CA ARG A 33 -24.12 22.64 10.04
C ARG A 33 -23.07 23.19 11.02
N PRO A 34 -23.45 23.96 12.05
CA PRO A 34 -22.50 24.44 13.07
C PRO A 34 -21.71 23.31 13.75
N CYS A 35 -22.34 22.15 13.98
CA CYS A 35 -21.66 20.97 14.52
C CYS A 35 -20.56 20.43 13.61
N ASP A 36 -20.66 20.58 12.30
CA ASP A 36 -19.64 20.14 11.33
C ASP A 36 -18.39 21.04 11.43
N LEU A 37 -18.57 22.34 11.66
CA LEU A 37 -17.47 23.27 11.92
C LEU A 37 -16.75 22.95 13.24
N LEU A 38 -17.51 22.60 14.30
CA LEU A 38 -16.92 22.13 15.55
C LEU A 38 -16.17 20.81 15.37
N LEU A 39 -16.72 19.87 14.60
CA LEU A 39 -16.04 18.62 14.27
C LEU A 39 -14.73 18.88 13.54
N ARG A 40 -14.73 19.77 12.53
CA ARG A 40 -13.51 20.18 11.82
C ARG A 40 -12.48 20.80 12.76
N ALA A 41 -12.89 21.72 13.62
CA ALA A 41 -12.01 22.35 14.60
C ALA A 41 -11.38 21.32 15.57
N ARG A 42 -12.16 20.35 16.05
CA ARG A 42 -11.65 19.21 16.85
C ARG A 42 -10.63 18.39 16.06
N CYS A 43 -10.91 18.07 14.81
CA CYS A 43 -9.96 17.34 13.95
C CYS A 43 -8.67 18.14 13.74
N GLN A 44 -8.77 19.46 13.53
CA GLN A 44 -7.60 20.33 13.41
C GLN A 44 -6.75 20.33 14.70
N ALA A 45 -7.38 20.38 15.87
CA ALA A 45 -6.68 20.30 17.16
C ALA A 45 -6.02 18.94 17.41
N LEU A 46 -6.58 17.84 16.85
CA LEU A 46 -5.97 16.51 16.95
C LEU A 46 -4.64 16.41 16.17
N VAL A 47 -4.42 17.21 15.14
CA VAL A 47 -3.19 17.13 14.33
C VAL A 47 -1.94 17.46 15.14
N PRO A 48 -1.83 18.64 15.80
CA PRO A 48 -0.67 18.94 16.64
C PRO A 48 -0.57 18.01 17.85
N LEU A 49 -1.70 17.63 18.46
CA LEU A 49 -1.71 16.70 19.59
C LEU A 49 -1.10 15.34 19.19
N ARG A 50 -1.52 14.76 18.06
CA ARG A 50 -0.93 13.51 17.56
C ARG A 50 0.56 13.67 17.27
N SER A 51 0.98 14.79 16.67
CA SER A 51 2.39 15.07 16.42
C SER A 51 3.20 15.13 17.72
N ALA A 52 2.70 15.80 18.75
CA ALA A 52 3.33 15.90 20.07
C ALA A 52 3.45 14.54 20.78
N LEU A 53 2.49 13.64 20.54
CA LEU A 53 2.50 12.26 21.04
C LEU A 53 3.37 11.31 20.18
N GLY A 54 4.11 11.81 19.20
CA GLY A 54 4.94 10.99 18.30
C GLY A 54 4.17 10.27 17.20
N LEU A 55 2.85 10.47 17.09
CA LEU A 55 1.96 9.82 16.09
C LEU A 55 1.98 10.62 14.77
N ARG A 56 3.18 10.71 14.17
CA ARG A 56 3.46 11.59 13.03
C ARG A 56 2.71 11.20 11.76
N ARG A 57 2.59 9.90 11.49
CA ARG A 57 1.89 9.36 10.30
C ARG A 57 0.39 9.62 10.42
N ALA A 58 -0.19 9.32 11.57
CA ALA A 58 -1.60 9.61 11.85
C ALA A 58 -1.93 11.11 11.80
N ALA A 59 -1.00 11.97 12.25
CA ALA A 59 -1.14 13.42 12.13
C ALA A 59 -1.05 13.89 10.67
N ALA A 60 -0.10 13.34 9.88
CA ALA A 60 0.09 13.67 8.46
C ALA A 60 -1.15 13.27 7.63
N THR A 61 -1.66 12.06 7.83
CA THR A 61 -2.84 11.54 7.14
C THR A 61 -4.09 12.38 7.46
N LEU A 62 -4.32 12.70 8.75
CA LEU A 62 -5.44 13.56 9.14
C LEU A 62 -5.30 14.99 8.59
N ARG A 63 -4.09 15.56 8.60
CA ARG A 63 -3.82 16.89 8.00
C ARG A 63 -4.10 16.88 6.50
N HIS A 64 -3.70 15.81 5.80
CA HIS A 64 -3.95 15.65 4.37
C HIS A 64 -5.45 15.64 4.06
N TYR A 65 -6.23 14.87 4.82
CA TYR A 65 -7.69 14.83 4.74
C TYR A 65 -8.32 16.23 4.90
N LEU A 66 -7.91 16.96 5.95
CA LEU A 66 -8.45 18.28 6.27
C LEU A 66 -8.08 19.37 5.26
N ARG A 67 -7.02 19.17 4.46
CA ARG A 67 -6.67 20.07 3.34
C ARG A 67 -7.71 20.03 2.22
N GLY A 68 -8.47 18.96 2.09
CA GLY A 68 -9.59 18.85 1.16
C GLY A 68 -9.22 18.80 -0.32
N THR A 69 -7.97 18.56 -0.67
CA THR A 69 -7.52 18.51 -2.08
C THR A 69 -7.97 17.25 -2.81
N GLY A 70 -8.12 16.14 -2.08
CA GLY A 70 -8.36 14.80 -2.66
C GLY A 70 -7.16 14.22 -3.42
N ALA A 71 -6.02 14.90 -3.41
CA ALA A 71 -4.80 14.40 -4.04
C ALA A 71 -4.31 13.12 -3.34
N ALA A 72 -3.63 12.24 -4.08
CA ALA A 72 -3.06 11.04 -3.50
C ALA A 72 -2.05 11.38 -2.40
N HIS A 73 -2.09 10.59 -1.31
CA HIS A 73 -1.16 10.71 -0.19
C HIS A 73 -0.15 9.57 -0.24
N ARG A 74 1.10 9.92 -0.47
CA ARG A 74 2.19 8.94 -0.51
C ARG A 74 2.63 8.59 0.90
N VAL A 75 2.72 7.28 1.19
CA VAL A 75 3.19 6.74 2.46
C VAL A 75 4.53 6.02 2.30
N ASP A 76 5.24 5.89 3.39
CA ASP A 76 6.48 5.13 3.52
C ASP A 76 6.16 3.62 3.50
N ALA A 77 6.28 2.99 2.34
CA ALA A 77 6.00 1.57 2.15
C ALA A 77 7.07 0.67 2.79
N ASP A 78 8.33 1.13 2.84
CA ASP A 78 9.40 0.42 3.56
C ASP A 78 9.08 0.37 5.06
N GLY A 79 8.63 1.49 5.63
CA GLY A 79 8.16 1.56 7.00
C GLY A 79 6.95 0.65 7.27
N LEU A 80 6.05 0.44 6.30
CA LEU A 80 4.96 -0.52 6.42
C LEU A 80 5.47 -1.96 6.47
N LEU A 81 6.45 -2.32 5.66
CA LEU A 81 7.09 -3.64 5.65
C LEU A 81 7.82 -3.97 6.97
N THR A 82 8.15 -2.98 7.82
CA THR A 82 8.69 -3.24 9.15
C THR A 82 7.65 -3.78 10.13
N LEU A 83 6.36 -3.59 9.86
CA LEU A 83 5.28 -4.05 10.72
C LEU A 83 5.14 -5.57 10.66
N PRO A 84 5.09 -6.28 11.79
CA PRO A 84 5.06 -7.75 11.81
C PRO A 84 3.95 -8.35 10.94
N ALA A 85 2.73 -7.81 11.00
CA ALA A 85 1.60 -8.31 10.22
C ALA A 85 1.82 -8.16 8.71
N VAL A 86 2.40 -7.04 8.26
CA VAL A 86 2.68 -6.77 6.84
C VAL A 86 3.83 -7.64 6.37
N ARG A 87 4.91 -7.71 7.16
CA ARG A 87 6.09 -8.54 6.88
C ARG A 87 5.69 -10.00 6.72
N SER A 88 4.99 -10.57 7.71
CA SER A 88 4.57 -11.98 7.65
C SER A 88 3.67 -12.27 6.45
N ALA A 89 2.79 -11.33 6.06
CA ALA A 89 1.96 -11.49 4.89
C ALA A 89 2.78 -11.48 3.59
N ALA A 90 3.78 -10.60 3.48
CA ALA A 90 4.68 -10.53 2.34
C ALA A 90 5.59 -11.78 2.26
N GLU A 91 6.20 -12.19 3.37
CA GLU A 91 7.03 -13.39 3.47
C GLU A 91 6.26 -14.65 3.06
N ALA A 92 5.05 -14.84 3.60
CA ALA A 92 4.20 -15.98 3.24
C ALA A 92 3.82 -15.99 1.74
N GLN A 93 3.71 -14.83 1.11
CA GLN A 93 3.47 -14.75 -0.33
C GLN A 93 4.72 -15.10 -1.13
N LEU A 94 5.89 -14.62 -0.72
CA LEU A 94 7.17 -14.93 -1.36
C LEU A 94 7.50 -16.42 -1.26
N GLU A 95 7.25 -17.06 -0.13
CA GLU A 95 7.43 -18.51 0.04
C GLU A 95 6.52 -19.31 -0.90
N ARG A 96 5.26 -18.90 -1.06
CA ARG A 96 4.36 -19.54 -2.04
C ARG A 96 4.91 -19.43 -3.47
N TRP A 97 5.37 -18.24 -3.87
CA TRP A 97 5.94 -18.03 -5.19
C TRP A 97 7.19 -18.89 -5.43
N ARG A 98 8.05 -19.02 -4.41
CA ARG A 98 9.22 -19.91 -4.49
C ARG A 98 8.83 -21.37 -4.69
N ALA A 99 7.84 -21.84 -3.91
CA ALA A 99 7.33 -23.20 -4.02
C ALA A 99 6.76 -23.47 -5.42
N GLU A 100 5.88 -22.58 -5.91
CA GLU A 100 5.28 -22.68 -7.25
C GLU A 100 6.33 -22.63 -8.38
N ALA A 101 7.32 -21.73 -8.25
CA ALA A 101 8.40 -21.63 -9.23
C ALA A 101 9.27 -22.91 -9.25
N LEU A 102 9.56 -23.45 -8.05
CA LEU A 102 10.37 -24.66 -7.92
C LEU A 102 9.64 -25.91 -8.46
N GLU A 103 8.34 -26.02 -8.27
CA GLU A 103 7.53 -27.08 -8.89
C GLU A 103 7.60 -27.01 -10.42
N ARG A 104 7.32 -25.84 -11.01
CA ARG A 104 7.42 -25.64 -12.47
C ARG A 104 8.82 -25.94 -13.01
N TRP A 105 9.86 -25.57 -12.27
CA TRP A 105 11.23 -25.85 -12.63
C TRP A 105 11.56 -27.36 -12.60
N ARG A 106 11.04 -28.10 -11.60
CA ARG A 106 11.21 -29.56 -11.48
C ARG A 106 10.54 -30.32 -12.61
N ASP A 107 9.39 -29.83 -13.07
CA ASP A 107 8.64 -30.39 -14.18
C ASP A 107 9.23 -30.03 -15.55
N GLY A 108 10.15 -29.08 -15.59
CA GLY A 108 10.82 -28.60 -16.79
C GLY A 108 12.23 -29.14 -16.97
N PRO A 109 13.03 -28.52 -17.86
CA PRO A 109 14.38 -28.99 -18.23
C PRO A 109 15.43 -28.78 -17.12
N ARG A 110 15.07 -28.26 -15.97
CA ARG A 110 15.91 -28.00 -14.79
C ARG A 110 17.14 -27.12 -15.08
N THR A 111 16.99 -26.20 -16.00
CA THR A 111 17.96 -25.13 -16.26
C THR A 111 17.60 -23.86 -15.51
N ALA A 112 18.53 -22.91 -15.43
CA ALA A 112 18.23 -21.60 -14.82
C ALA A 112 17.03 -20.94 -15.50
N ALA A 113 16.02 -20.53 -14.73
CA ALA A 113 14.77 -19.98 -15.23
C ALA A 113 14.24 -18.84 -14.33
N ALA A 114 13.41 -17.99 -14.91
CA ALA A 114 12.75 -16.89 -14.20
C ALA A 114 11.22 -16.99 -14.37
N TYR A 115 10.51 -16.86 -13.27
CA TYR A 115 9.05 -16.99 -13.21
C TYR A 115 8.44 -15.68 -12.71
N PRO A 116 7.67 -14.96 -13.53
CA PRO A 116 6.94 -13.78 -13.08
C PRO A 116 5.87 -14.21 -12.08
N ALA A 117 5.65 -13.36 -11.09
CA ALA A 117 4.71 -13.61 -9.99
C ALA A 117 3.94 -12.36 -9.62
N ASP A 118 2.68 -12.53 -9.26
CA ASP A 118 1.76 -11.48 -8.86
C ASP A 118 0.81 -12.02 -7.79
N SER A 119 0.69 -11.31 -6.66
CA SER A 119 -0.21 -11.70 -5.57
C SER A 119 -1.68 -11.36 -5.84
N GLY A 120 -1.97 -10.53 -6.85
CA GLY A 120 -3.22 -9.78 -6.90
C GLY A 120 -3.33 -8.79 -5.73
N ARG A 121 -4.50 -8.18 -5.58
CA ARG A 121 -4.79 -7.30 -4.43
C ARG A 121 -5.00 -8.14 -3.18
N ARG A 122 -4.37 -7.72 -2.08
CA ARG A 122 -4.46 -8.34 -0.76
C ARG A 122 -4.72 -7.27 0.28
N GLU A 123 -5.54 -7.58 1.29
CA GLU A 123 -5.81 -6.68 2.41
C GLU A 123 -4.98 -7.07 3.63
N VAL A 124 -4.42 -6.07 4.32
CA VAL A 124 -3.85 -6.21 5.65
C VAL A 124 -4.59 -5.30 6.61
N ARG A 125 -4.98 -5.86 7.77
CA ARG A 125 -5.55 -5.12 8.88
C ARG A 125 -4.51 -4.91 9.95
N LEU A 126 -4.27 -3.66 10.29
CA LEU A 126 -3.36 -3.28 11.35
C LEU A 126 -4.05 -3.38 12.72
N SER A 127 -3.27 -3.57 13.77
CA SER A 127 -3.76 -3.59 15.15
C SER A 127 -3.04 -2.52 15.98
N PRO A 128 -3.69 -1.99 17.04
CA PRO A 128 -3.10 -0.96 17.91
C PRO A 128 -2.08 -1.55 18.90
N ARG A 129 -1.16 -2.37 18.40
CA ARG A 129 -0.08 -2.94 19.21
C ARG A 129 1.07 -1.94 19.39
N PRO A 130 1.87 -2.05 20.44
CA PRO A 130 3.08 -1.25 20.60
C PRO A 130 3.94 -1.26 19.33
N GLY A 131 4.42 -0.11 18.89
CA GLY A 131 5.17 0.07 17.64
C GLY A 131 4.31 0.22 16.38
N GLY A 132 3.03 -0.20 16.38
CA GLY A 132 2.11 -0.11 15.25
C GLY A 132 0.98 0.91 15.39
N VAL A 133 0.84 1.56 16.54
CA VAL A 133 -0.29 2.46 16.85
C VAL A 133 -0.39 3.62 15.87
N ASP A 134 0.74 4.24 15.50
CA ASP A 134 0.78 5.36 14.57
C ASP A 134 0.27 4.96 13.19
N TRP A 135 0.72 3.81 12.67
CA TRP A 135 0.24 3.24 11.42
C TRP A 135 -1.23 2.80 11.49
N TRP A 136 -1.64 2.19 12.62
CA TRP A 136 -3.04 1.81 12.82
C TRP A 136 -3.96 3.03 12.82
N LEU A 137 -3.57 4.12 13.48
CA LEU A 137 -4.33 5.39 13.46
C LEU A 137 -4.30 6.09 12.11
N ALA A 138 -3.25 5.85 11.30
CA ALA A 138 -3.12 6.41 9.96
C ALA A 138 -3.98 5.67 8.93
N LEU A 139 -3.95 4.33 8.92
CA LEU A 139 -4.50 3.53 7.82
C LEU A 139 -5.56 2.51 8.24
N ARG A 140 -5.51 1.96 9.48
CA ARG A 140 -6.35 0.86 10.00
C ARG A 140 -6.22 -0.44 9.20
N ALA A 141 -6.66 -0.43 7.95
CA ALA A 141 -6.51 -1.47 6.97
C ALA A 141 -6.09 -0.84 5.64
N PHE A 142 -5.41 -1.61 4.80
CA PHE A 142 -5.04 -1.15 3.47
C PHE A 142 -4.89 -2.34 2.52
N GLU A 143 -5.06 -2.07 1.23
CA GLU A 143 -4.77 -3.01 0.18
C GLU A 143 -3.34 -2.84 -0.32
N TYR A 144 -2.71 -3.96 -0.63
CA TYR A 144 -1.39 -4.01 -1.25
C TYR A 144 -1.36 -5.04 -2.38
N ARG A 145 -0.37 -4.92 -3.24
CA ARG A 145 -0.05 -5.88 -4.29
C ARG A 145 1.45 -6.14 -4.28
N LEU A 146 1.83 -7.40 -4.31
CA LEU A 146 3.19 -7.81 -4.58
C LEU A 146 3.28 -8.21 -6.04
N THR A 147 4.29 -7.73 -6.75
CA THR A 147 4.65 -8.16 -8.09
C THR A 147 6.14 -8.43 -8.13
N GLY A 148 6.57 -9.40 -8.89
CA GLY A 148 8.00 -9.71 -8.91
C GLY A 148 8.39 -10.84 -9.83
N THR A 149 9.61 -11.31 -9.68
CA THR A 149 10.16 -12.43 -10.44
C THR A 149 10.93 -13.35 -9.50
N VAL A 150 10.56 -14.61 -9.49
CA VAL A 150 11.33 -15.66 -8.82
C VAL A 150 12.30 -16.26 -9.81
N ARG A 151 13.60 -16.26 -9.47
CA ARG A 151 14.62 -16.94 -10.24
C ARG A 151 14.97 -18.26 -9.58
N VAL A 152 15.04 -19.30 -10.37
CA VAL A 152 15.52 -20.61 -9.95
C VAL A 152 16.81 -20.89 -10.70
N ALA A 153 17.91 -21.11 -9.99
CA ALA A 153 19.20 -21.45 -10.56
C ALA A 153 19.23 -22.92 -11.00
N ALA A 154 20.26 -23.31 -11.75
CA ALA A 154 20.40 -24.69 -12.25
C ALA A 154 20.58 -25.73 -11.13
N ASP A 155 20.99 -25.31 -9.94
CA ASP A 155 21.10 -26.13 -8.72
C ASP A 155 19.80 -26.21 -7.91
N GLY A 156 18.76 -25.48 -8.34
CA GLY A 156 17.48 -25.41 -7.65
C GLY A 156 17.40 -24.32 -6.55
N THR A 157 18.45 -23.52 -6.37
CA THR A 157 18.37 -22.36 -5.45
C THR A 157 17.42 -21.31 -5.99
N THR A 158 16.66 -20.68 -5.08
CA THR A 158 15.66 -19.68 -5.45
C THR A 158 16.00 -18.31 -4.89
N SER A 159 15.75 -17.27 -5.67
CA SER A 159 15.75 -15.88 -5.21
C SER A 159 14.56 -15.14 -5.80
N ALA A 160 14.11 -14.08 -5.14
CA ALA A 160 12.96 -13.30 -5.61
C ALA A 160 13.25 -11.80 -5.53
N ASP A 161 13.08 -11.11 -6.66
CA ASP A 161 12.98 -9.65 -6.67
C ASP A 161 11.51 -9.27 -6.67
N TYR A 162 11.12 -8.34 -5.81
CA TYR A 162 9.72 -7.96 -5.69
C TYR A 162 9.53 -6.46 -5.49
N ARG A 163 8.36 -5.99 -5.91
CA ARG A 163 7.80 -4.68 -5.62
C ARG A 163 6.57 -4.87 -4.75
N PHE A 164 6.56 -4.19 -3.61
CA PHE A 164 5.39 -4.05 -2.74
C PHE A 164 4.73 -2.70 -3.02
N ALA A 165 3.50 -2.71 -3.50
CA ALA A 165 2.75 -1.50 -3.84
C ALA A 165 1.50 -1.40 -2.97
N VAL A 166 1.28 -0.23 -2.36
CA VAL A 166 0.07 0.11 -1.62
C VAL A 166 -0.80 0.99 -2.48
N CYS A 167 -2.09 0.66 -2.60
CA CYS A 167 -3.09 1.48 -3.26
C CYS A 167 -4.44 1.24 -2.58
N THR A 168 -4.85 2.14 -1.71
CA THR A 168 -6.11 2.03 -0.96
C THR A 168 -6.77 3.39 -0.80
N CYS A 169 -8.10 3.41 -0.72
CA CYS A 169 -8.81 4.62 -0.34
C CYS A 169 -8.77 4.80 1.17
N TRP A 170 -8.44 5.99 1.60
CA TRP A 170 -8.42 6.29 3.03
C TRP A 170 -9.84 6.37 3.59
N ASP A 171 -10.10 5.54 4.59
CA ASP A 171 -11.38 5.55 5.31
C ASP A 171 -11.39 6.64 6.38
N ALA A 172 -12.23 7.64 6.17
CA ALA A 172 -12.44 8.71 7.13
C ALA A 172 -13.17 8.24 8.41
N GLY A 173 -13.86 7.10 8.36
CA GLY A 173 -14.61 6.52 9.48
C GLY A 173 -15.51 7.57 10.13
N ARG A 174 -15.32 7.81 11.44
CA ARG A 174 -16.12 8.81 12.20
C ARG A 174 -16.02 10.26 11.71
N PHE A 175 -15.11 10.55 10.78
CA PHE A 175 -14.93 11.88 10.18
C PHE A 175 -15.55 11.99 8.80
N ALA A 176 -16.20 10.94 8.28
CA ALA A 176 -16.81 10.90 6.94
C ALA A 176 -17.74 12.09 6.70
N ARG A 177 -18.47 12.52 7.73
CA ARG A 177 -19.34 13.69 7.66
C ARG A 177 -18.66 14.95 7.13
N LEU A 178 -17.36 15.16 7.40
CA LEU A 178 -16.61 16.29 6.87
C LEU A 178 -16.42 16.20 5.34
N HIS A 179 -16.36 14.99 4.79
CA HIS A 179 -16.34 14.74 3.35
C HIS A 179 -17.69 15.06 2.72
N ASP A 180 -18.79 14.59 3.32
CA ASP A 180 -20.13 14.75 2.81
C ASP A 180 -20.56 16.22 2.73
N VAL A 181 -20.04 17.07 3.62
CA VAL A 181 -20.28 18.53 3.64
C VAL A 181 -19.20 19.36 2.97
N GLY A 182 -18.21 18.75 2.34
CA GLY A 182 -17.13 19.46 1.62
C GLY A 182 -16.10 20.16 2.50
N LEU A 183 -16.08 19.89 3.81
CA LEU A 183 -15.10 20.48 4.75
C LEU A 183 -13.77 19.70 4.79
N ALA A 184 -13.73 18.49 4.27
CA ALA A 184 -12.53 17.69 4.05
C ALA A 184 -12.78 16.76 2.86
N LYS A 185 -11.74 16.19 2.25
CA LYS A 185 -11.91 15.32 1.08
C LYS A 185 -11.15 14.01 1.26
N GLY A 186 -11.83 12.88 0.97
CA GLY A 186 -11.22 11.57 0.87
C GLY A 186 -10.12 11.54 -0.19
N PHE A 187 -9.19 10.63 -0.08
CA PHE A 187 -8.03 10.53 -0.96
C PHE A 187 -7.53 9.08 -1.06
N THR A 188 -6.76 8.82 -2.11
CA THR A 188 -6.06 7.55 -2.28
C THR A 188 -4.72 7.60 -1.55
N VAL A 189 -4.40 6.52 -0.83
CA VAL A 189 -3.07 6.30 -0.26
C VAL A 189 -2.27 5.45 -1.22
N THR A 190 -1.05 5.87 -1.51
CA THR A 190 -0.12 5.15 -2.39
C THR A 190 1.25 5.02 -1.74
N GLY A 191 1.99 4.00 -2.11
CA GLY A 191 3.37 3.81 -1.67
C GLY A 191 3.99 2.61 -2.35
N GLU A 192 5.31 2.61 -2.50
CA GLU A 192 6.04 1.53 -3.13
C GLU A 192 7.34 1.27 -2.40
N ALA A 193 7.68 -0.01 -2.26
CA ALA A 193 8.95 -0.50 -1.78
C ALA A 193 9.44 -1.65 -2.67
N PHE A 194 10.75 -1.82 -2.73
CA PHE A 194 11.38 -2.88 -3.52
C PHE A 194 12.23 -3.73 -2.59
N GLY A 195 12.26 -5.03 -2.83
CA GLY A 195 13.05 -5.95 -2.04
C GLY A 195 13.60 -7.10 -2.85
N HIS A 196 14.60 -7.74 -2.25
CA HIS A 196 15.20 -8.97 -2.71
C HIS A 196 15.16 -9.98 -1.56
N ALA A 197 14.84 -11.21 -1.87
CA ALA A 197 14.69 -12.26 -0.87
C ALA A 197 15.14 -13.62 -1.41
#